data_944548501afa3bccfd2bc50f3eddb1e5
#
_entry.id   944548501afa3bccfd2bc50f3eddb1e5
#
_cell.length_a   1.000
_cell.length_b   1.000
_cell.length_c   1.000
_cell.angle_alpha   90.00
_cell.angle_beta   90.00
_cell.angle_gamma   90.00
#
_symmetry.space_group_name_H-M   'P 1'
#
loop_
_entity.id
_entity.type
_entity.pdbx_description
1 polymer ?
#
loop_
_entity_poly.entity_id
_entity_poly.type
_entity_poly.pdbx_seq_one_letter_code
_entity_poly.pdbx_strand_id
1 'polypeptide(L)'
;MQLTLSSLFITIVFTAILILIFNTLLTNKKSYMLFRTDFLSVLAIIIILRLLFPIEFKFTQSIAAAPIMNPFYNIMHYKFHSFEIYNLLLFIWIIGIIIKSIEYIFSISQSNKNYKLLISNSVKLETNDLDAELDAFPIFSSQFLYVPTVFTTKKSIFLPTTLYTKSELNNILRHEISHIQHHDGLIKLIINFVVILYWWNPFVYIFRNQIHLLLEMCADYKSTKNFNEEENNQYIRDLISIQKKTTIYNQVNKYSNSNIIDESIKVLEYRINYMIENKYKKKTNKLLLATLILFPFLTNSIILEPSFPAPDEHELLSEKDLKNGYITVNKDGTYTFHVGKFKGIINNPKSKEFKDIPIIEGE
;
A
#
# COMPACT_ATOMS: atom_id res chain seq x y z
N MET A 1 14.06 -12.84 11.13
CA MET A 1 13.00 -11.92 10.70
C MET A 1 11.81 -12.17 11.60
N GLN A 2 11.36 -11.16 12.31
CA GLN A 2 10.23 -11.25 13.23
C GLN A 2 9.23 -10.15 12.89
N LEU A 3 7.96 -10.43 13.09
CA LEU A 3 6.88 -9.46 12.95
C LEU A 3 6.41 -9.14 14.37
N THR A 4 6.65 -7.92 14.83
CA THR A 4 6.28 -7.43 16.16
C THR A 4 5.25 -6.31 16.06
N LEU A 5 4.54 -6.02 17.14
CA LEU A 5 3.66 -4.86 17.20
C LEU A 5 4.42 -3.56 16.98
N SER A 6 5.66 -3.47 17.47
CA SER A 6 6.55 -2.33 17.28
C SER A 6 6.92 -2.13 15.81
N SER A 7 7.22 -3.22 15.09
CA SER A 7 7.56 -3.15 13.65
C SER A 7 6.35 -2.73 12.80
N LEU A 8 5.16 -3.20 13.15
CA LEU A 8 3.92 -2.77 12.51
C LEU A 8 3.64 -1.29 12.74
N PHE A 9 3.73 -0.83 13.99
CA PHE A 9 3.52 0.57 14.34
C PHE A 9 4.46 1.51 13.55
N ILE A 10 5.76 1.22 13.57
CA ILE A 10 6.76 2.01 12.85
C ILE A 10 6.51 1.97 11.34
N THR A 11 6.16 0.80 10.79
CA THR A 11 5.85 0.67 9.37
C THR A 11 4.67 1.55 8.97
N ILE A 12 3.60 1.57 9.76
CA ILE A 12 2.41 2.39 9.49
C ILE A 12 2.75 3.88 9.53
N VAL A 13 3.44 4.34 10.59
CA VAL A 13 3.82 5.76 10.73
C VAL A 13 4.77 6.18 9.60
N PHE A 14 5.79 5.38 9.36
CA PHE A 14 6.79 5.69 8.35
C PHE A 14 6.22 5.70 6.93
N THR A 15 5.42 4.70 6.58
CA THR A 15 4.77 4.66 5.25
C THR A 15 3.74 5.76 5.08
N ALA A 16 3.02 6.18 6.13
CA ALA A 16 2.13 7.34 6.07
C ALA A 16 2.91 8.62 5.72
N ILE A 17 4.07 8.85 6.35
CA ILE A 17 4.95 9.98 6.03
C ILE A 17 5.43 9.89 4.58
N LEU A 18 5.91 8.72 4.14
CA LEU A 18 6.36 8.53 2.75
C LEU A 18 5.23 8.76 1.74
N ILE A 19 4.01 8.31 2.03
CA ILE A 19 2.85 8.53 1.16
C ILE A 19 2.50 10.02 1.08
N LEU A 20 2.57 10.76 2.19
CA LEU A 20 2.36 12.21 2.19
C LEU A 20 3.44 12.94 1.38
N ILE A 21 4.70 12.54 1.51
CA ILE A 21 5.80 13.04 0.68
C ILE A 21 5.53 12.74 -0.79
N PHE A 22 5.20 11.50 -1.11
CA PHE A 22 4.90 11.06 -2.48
C PHE A 22 3.72 11.84 -3.08
N ASN A 23 2.64 12.02 -2.30
CA ASN A 23 1.50 12.85 -2.71
C ASN A 23 1.92 14.28 -3.00
N THR A 24 2.71 14.90 -2.10
CA THR A 24 3.20 16.28 -2.28
C THR A 24 4.09 16.42 -3.51
N LEU A 25 4.95 15.42 -3.77
CA LEU A 25 5.82 15.40 -4.94
C LEU A 25 5.03 15.34 -6.26
N LEU A 26 3.91 14.61 -6.28
CA LEU A 26 3.06 14.48 -7.47
C LEU A 26 2.09 15.64 -7.66
N THR A 27 1.56 16.23 -6.58
CA THR A 27 0.49 17.22 -6.66
C THR A 27 0.96 18.67 -6.62
N ASN A 28 2.12 18.92 -6.00
CA ASN A 28 2.64 20.28 -5.91
C ASN A 28 3.40 20.67 -7.18
N LYS A 29 2.96 21.72 -7.86
CA LYS A 29 3.54 22.22 -9.13
C LYS A 29 5.05 22.48 -9.05
N LYS A 30 5.57 22.97 -7.93
CA LYS A 30 7.01 23.18 -7.73
C LYS A 30 7.79 21.90 -7.56
N SER A 31 7.17 20.87 -6.96
CA SER A 31 7.81 19.61 -6.63
C SER A 31 7.84 18.63 -7.79
N TYR A 32 6.74 18.45 -8.54
CA TYR A 32 6.72 17.52 -9.68
C TYR A 32 7.65 17.99 -10.82
N MET A 33 7.97 19.27 -10.88
CA MET A 33 8.97 19.80 -11.81
C MET A 33 10.41 19.36 -11.47
N LEU A 34 10.68 18.99 -10.22
CA LEU A 34 12.03 18.57 -9.77
C LEU A 34 12.25 17.07 -9.91
N PHE A 35 11.21 16.27 -9.70
CA PHE A 35 11.29 14.81 -9.63
C PHE A 35 10.73 14.16 -10.89
N ARG A 36 11.36 13.08 -11.31
CA ARG A 36 11.07 12.35 -12.56
C ARG A 36 10.26 11.11 -12.29
N THR A 37 9.64 10.58 -13.33
CA THR A 37 8.85 9.35 -13.25
C THR A 37 9.66 8.16 -12.76
N ASP A 38 10.95 8.04 -13.11
CA ASP A 38 11.83 6.99 -12.64
C ASP A 38 12.05 7.06 -11.11
N PHE A 39 12.31 8.26 -10.58
CA PHE A 39 12.42 8.48 -9.13
C PHE A 39 11.11 8.16 -8.40
N LEU A 40 10.00 8.67 -8.93
CA LEU A 40 8.67 8.44 -8.35
C LEU A 40 8.28 6.95 -8.39
N SER A 41 8.64 6.25 -9.47
CA SER A 41 8.40 4.80 -9.57
C SER A 41 9.20 4.00 -8.55
N VAL A 42 10.48 4.35 -8.33
CA VAL A 42 11.30 3.70 -7.29
C VAL A 42 10.74 3.99 -5.90
N LEU A 43 10.34 5.22 -5.61
CA LEU A 43 9.73 5.57 -4.33
C LEU A 43 8.42 4.81 -4.09
N ALA A 44 7.59 4.68 -5.13
CA ALA A 44 6.36 3.89 -5.07
C ALA A 44 6.62 2.40 -4.76
N ILE A 45 7.62 1.80 -5.41
CA ILE A 45 8.03 0.42 -5.15
C ILE A 45 8.49 0.26 -3.70
N ILE A 46 9.27 1.21 -3.18
CA ILE A 46 9.75 1.21 -1.80
C ILE A 46 8.57 1.21 -0.81
N ILE A 47 7.58 2.08 -1.03
CA ILE A 47 6.38 2.15 -0.18
C ILE A 47 5.62 0.82 -0.23
N ILE A 48 5.42 0.24 -1.41
CA ILE A 48 4.74 -1.05 -1.58
C ILE A 48 5.49 -2.16 -0.85
N LEU A 49 6.81 -2.26 -1.04
CA LEU A 49 7.62 -3.27 -0.37
C LEU A 49 7.57 -3.13 1.14
N ARG A 50 7.61 -1.90 1.65
CA ARG A 50 7.53 -1.65 3.10
C ARG A 50 6.17 -2.03 3.68
N LEU A 51 5.07 -1.79 2.95
CA LEU A 51 3.72 -2.20 3.37
C LEU A 51 3.54 -3.71 3.31
N LEU A 52 4.13 -4.39 2.31
CA LEU A 52 4.02 -5.85 2.18
C LEU A 52 4.92 -6.62 3.17
N PHE A 53 6.06 -6.04 3.55
CA PHE A 53 7.05 -6.68 4.40
C PHE A 53 7.38 -5.80 5.63
N PRO A 54 6.47 -5.70 6.61
CA PRO A 54 6.68 -4.96 7.85
C PRO A 54 7.53 -5.77 8.84
N ILE A 55 8.70 -6.27 8.39
CA ILE A 55 9.55 -7.19 9.14
C ILE A 55 10.82 -6.52 9.64
N GLU A 56 11.31 -7.02 10.78
CA GLU A 56 12.59 -6.66 11.35
C GLU A 56 13.71 -7.51 10.75
N PHE A 57 14.82 -6.87 10.46
CA PHE A 57 16.05 -7.55 10.04
C PHE A 57 16.90 -7.93 11.26
N LYS A 58 17.83 -8.86 11.09
CA LYS A 58 18.74 -9.27 12.18
C LYS A 58 19.65 -8.14 12.67
N PHE A 59 19.86 -7.10 11.85
CA PHE A 59 20.68 -5.93 12.19
C PHE A 59 19.86 -4.76 12.75
N THR A 60 18.53 -4.92 12.91
CA THR A 60 17.67 -3.88 13.50
C THR A 60 18.05 -3.68 14.97
N GLN A 61 18.32 -2.43 15.34
CA GLN A 61 18.59 -2.03 16.71
C GLN A 61 17.32 -1.49 17.35
N SER A 62 17.00 -2.02 18.53
CA SER A 62 15.89 -1.50 19.32
C SER A 62 16.32 -0.29 20.12
N ILE A 63 15.52 0.77 20.07
CA ILE A 63 15.68 1.96 20.88
C ILE A 63 14.51 2.03 21.85
N ALA A 64 14.82 2.11 23.15
CA ALA A 64 13.83 2.31 24.19
C ALA A 64 13.12 3.67 24.04
N ALA A 65 11.84 3.67 23.71
CA ALA A 65 11.00 4.86 23.52
C ALA A 65 9.80 4.83 24.48
N ALA A 66 10.07 4.77 25.78
CA ALA A 66 9.07 4.65 26.83
C ALA A 66 7.88 5.65 26.69
N PRO A 67 8.08 6.96 26.42
CA PRO A 67 6.98 7.92 26.35
C PRO A 67 5.95 7.62 25.26
N ILE A 68 6.38 6.97 24.16
CA ILE A 68 5.50 6.67 22.99
C ILE A 68 5.04 5.22 23.04
N MET A 69 5.97 4.30 23.31
CA MET A 69 5.71 2.87 23.17
C MET A 69 5.04 2.25 24.38
N ASN A 70 5.31 2.74 25.61
CA ASN A 70 4.65 2.19 26.81
C ASN A 70 3.13 2.43 26.82
N PRO A 71 2.60 3.65 26.53
CA PRO A 71 1.15 3.85 26.40
C PRO A 71 0.54 2.97 25.31
N PHE A 72 1.21 2.87 24.15
CA PHE A 72 0.74 2.02 23.05
C PHE A 72 0.68 0.54 23.47
N TYR A 73 1.74 0.02 24.08
CA TYR A 73 1.82 -1.34 24.57
C TYR A 73 0.74 -1.63 25.62
N ASN A 74 0.58 -0.74 26.59
CA ASN A 74 -0.41 -0.88 27.68
C ASN A 74 -1.85 -0.90 27.13
N ILE A 75 -2.16 -0.07 26.14
CA ILE A 75 -3.46 -0.09 25.46
C ILE A 75 -3.68 -1.41 24.73
N MET A 76 -2.69 -1.89 23.98
CA MET A 76 -2.82 -3.15 23.21
C MET A 76 -3.01 -4.39 24.10
N HIS A 77 -2.34 -4.41 25.25
CA HIS A 77 -2.40 -5.52 26.21
C HIS A 77 -3.42 -5.30 27.35
N TYR A 78 -4.20 -4.20 27.29
CA TYR A 78 -5.27 -3.99 28.26
C TYR A 78 -6.31 -5.12 28.14
N LYS A 79 -6.59 -5.76 29.28
CA LYS A 79 -7.54 -6.87 29.36
C LYS A 79 -8.93 -6.36 29.66
N PHE A 80 -9.85 -6.60 28.74
CA PHE A 80 -11.28 -6.45 28.98
C PHE A 80 -11.90 -7.83 29.18
N HIS A 81 -12.26 -8.18 30.43
CA HIS A 81 -12.58 -9.55 30.85
C HIS A 81 -11.43 -10.51 30.58
N SER A 82 -11.62 -11.44 29.64
CA SER A 82 -10.62 -12.46 29.27
C SER A 82 -9.88 -12.16 27.96
N PHE A 83 -10.19 -11.02 27.30
CA PHE A 83 -9.64 -10.69 25.99
C PHE A 83 -8.76 -9.44 26.06
N GLU A 84 -7.60 -9.49 25.42
CA GLU A 84 -6.78 -8.31 25.20
C GLU A 84 -7.32 -7.50 24.03
N ILE A 85 -7.19 -6.16 24.08
CA ILE A 85 -7.62 -5.25 23.01
C ILE A 85 -6.96 -5.66 21.67
N TYR A 86 -5.72 -6.08 21.72
CA TYR A 86 -4.99 -6.59 20.55
C TYR A 86 -5.76 -7.71 19.82
N ASN A 87 -6.30 -8.69 20.55
CA ASN A 87 -7.06 -9.79 19.94
C ASN A 87 -8.37 -9.32 19.29
N LEU A 88 -9.04 -8.34 19.91
CA LEU A 88 -10.25 -7.74 19.35
C LEU A 88 -9.93 -6.98 18.05
N LEU A 89 -8.88 -6.17 18.04
CA LEU A 89 -8.45 -5.43 16.86
C LEU A 89 -8.03 -6.38 15.73
N LEU A 90 -7.32 -7.45 16.04
CA LEU A 90 -6.95 -8.48 15.08
C LEU A 90 -8.18 -9.15 14.45
N PHE A 91 -9.19 -9.46 15.27
CA PHE A 91 -10.45 -10.02 14.78
C PHE A 91 -11.20 -9.06 13.83
N ILE A 92 -11.31 -7.78 14.21
CA ILE A 92 -11.92 -6.74 13.36
C ILE A 92 -11.11 -6.59 12.06
N TRP A 93 -9.79 -6.61 12.14
CA TRP A 93 -8.91 -6.51 10.97
C TRP A 93 -9.13 -7.66 9.98
N ILE A 94 -9.22 -8.92 10.48
CA ILE A 94 -9.49 -10.09 9.64
C ILE A 94 -10.86 -9.99 8.97
N ILE A 95 -11.90 -9.58 9.71
CA ILE A 95 -13.25 -9.39 9.14
C ILE A 95 -13.20 -8.36 8.00
N GLY A 96 -12.54 -7.24 8.21
CA GLY A 96 -12.40 -6.21 7.19
C GLY A 96 -11.65 -6.69 5.95
N ILE A 97 -10.58 -7.50 6.11
CA ILE A 97 -9.89 -8.15 4.99
C ILE A 97 -10.85 -9.06 4.20
N ILE A 98 -11.65 -9.87 4.90
CA ILE A 98 -12.62 -10.78 4.24
C ILE A 98 -13.63 -9.97 3.43
N ILE A 99 -14.22 -8.93 4.02
CA ILE A 99 -15.20 -8.05 3.33
C ILE A 99 -14.56 -7.41 2.10
N LYS A 100 -13.38 -6.80 2.23
CA LYS A 100 -12.68 -6.15 1.11
C LYS A 100 -12.23 -7.14 0.04
N SER A 101 -11.86 -8.35 0.42
CA SER A 101 -11.54 -9.42 -0.55
C SER A 101 -12.77 -9.83 -1.36
N ILE A 102 -13.93 -9.97 -0.72
CA ILE A 102 -15.19 -10.29 -1.41
C ILE A 102 -15.57 -9.16 -2.38
N GLU A 103 -15.53 -7.89 -1.93
CA GLU A 103 -15.77 -6.73 -2.80
C GLU A 103 -14.85 -6.74 -4.03
N TYR A 104 -13.56 -7.04 -3.84
CA TYR A 104 -12.58 -7.06 -4.91
C TYR A 104 -12.80 -8.23 -5.89
N ILE A 105 -13.08 -9.43 -5.38
CA ILE A 105 -13.43 -10.60 -6.21
C ILE A 105 -14.69 -10.31 -7.04
N PHE A 106 -15.69 -9.68 -6.44
CA PHE A 106 -16.91 -9.28 -7.17
C PHE A 106 -16.59 -8.28 -8.28
N SER A 107 -15.74 -7.28 -7.99
CA SER A 107 -15.27 -6.30 -8.99
C SER A 107 -14.54 -6.97 -10.16
N ILE A 108 -13.64 -7.93 -9.90
CA ILE A 108 -12.97 -8.71 -10.96
C ILE A 108 -13.98 -9.53 -11.78
N SER A 109 -14.94 -10.17 -11.11
CA SER A 109 -15.99 -10.95 -11.78
C SER A 109 -16.83 -10.06 -12.70
N GLN A 110 -17.21 -8.87 -12.23
CA GLN A 110 -17.95 -7.89 -13.02
C GLN A 110 -17.12 -7.39 -14.21
N SER A 111 -15.84 -7.11 -14.01
CA SER A 111 -14.92 -6.75 -15.10
C SER A 111 -14.83 -7.85 -16.17
N ASN A 112 -14.75 -9.12 -15.75
CA ASN A 112 -14.73 -10.25 -16.68
C ASN A 112 -16.07 -10.41 -17.44
N LYS A 113 -17.21 -10.15 -16.79
CA LYS A 113 -18.52 -10.13 -17.46
C LYS A 113 -18.58 -9.01 -18.50
N ASN A 114 -18.15 -7.81 -18.12
CA ASN A 114 -18.10 -6.67 -19.03
C ASN A 114 -17.20 -6.95 -20.24
N TYR A 115 -16.05 -7.56 -20.03
CA TYR A 115 -15.17 -7.99 -21.12
C TYR A 115 -15.87 -8.94 -22.10
N LYS A 116 -16.56 -9.97 -21.59
CA LYS A 116 -17.31 -10.93 -22.43
C LYS A 116 -18.42 -10.24 -23.22
N LEU A 117 -19.16 -9.34 -22.58
CA LEU A 117 -20.21 -8.56 -23.25
C LEU A 117 -19.65 -7.62 -24.32
N LEU A 118 -18.52 -6.98 -24.05
CA LEU A 118 -17.86 -6.12 -25.02
C LEU A 118 -17.37 -6.93 -26.23
N ILE A 119 -16.69 -8.05 -26.01
CA ILE A 119 -16.15 -8.84 -27.12
C ILE A 119 -17.24 -9.42 -28.02
N SER A 120 -18.39 -9.81 -27.43
CA SER A 120 -19.54 -10.35 -28.22
C SER A 120 -20.26 -9.27 -29.03
N ASN A 121 -20.14 -8.00 -28.66
CA ASN A 121 -20.86 -6.87 -29.30
C ASN A 121 -19.88 -5.85 -29.93
N SER A 122 -18.67 -6.25 -30.22
CA SER A 122 -17.66 -5.38 -30.83
C SER A 122 -17.20 -5.95 -32.16
N VAL A 123 -16.78 -5.07 -33.04
CA VAL A 123 -16.19 -5.44 -34.34
C VAL A 123 -14.67 -5.33 -34.21
N LYS A 124 -13.95 -6.39 -34.61
CA LYS A 124 -12.50 -6.34 -34.67
C LYS A 124 -12.09 -5.37 -35.77
N LEU A 125 -11.22 -4.42 -35.44
CA LEU A 125 -10.69 -3.47 -36.40
C LEU A 125 -9.47 -4.10 -37.10
N GLU A 126 -9.43 -3.95 -38.43
CA GLU A 126 -8.24 -4.24 -39.23
C GLU A 126 -7.30 -3.01 -39.14
N THR A 127 -6.03 -3.28 -38.89
CA THR A 127 -5.00 -2.27 -38.60
C THR A 127 -4.15 -1.91 -39.82
N ASN A 128 -4.60 -2.26 -41.02
CA ASN A 128 -3.85 -2.09 -42.28
C ASN A 128 -3.35 -0.66 -42.54
N ASP A 129 -4.03 0.35 -41.99
CA ASP A 129 -3.69 1.76 -42.12
C ASP A 129 -2.92 2.34 -40.91
N LEU A 130 -2.61 1.51 -39.90
CA LEU A 130 -1.91 1.93 -38.69
C LEU A 130 -0.41 1.60 -38.77
N ASP A 131 0.37 2.26 -37.94
CA ASP A 131 1.80 1.94 -37.81
C ASP A 131 1.98 0.47 -37.38
N ALA A 132 2.90 -0.27 -37.99
CA ALA A 132 3.08 -1.71 -37.74
C ALA A 132 3.35 -2.06 -36.26
N GLU A 133 3.88 -1.13 -35.47
CA GLU A 133 4.07 -1.28 -34.04
C GLU A 133 2.73 -1.31 -33.25
N LEU A 134 1.65 -0.82 -33.85
CA LEU A 134 0.34 -0.72 -33.20
C LEU A 134 -0.52 -1.98 -33.39
N ASP A 135 -0.08 -2.92 -34.26
CA ASP A 135 -0.78 -4.19 -34.51
C ASP A 135 -0.41 -5.31 -33.52
N ALA A 136 0.29 -4.97 -32.44
CA ALA A 136 0.76 -5.97 -31.47
C ALA A 136 -0.36 -6.62 -30.64
N PHE A 137 -1.56 -6.01 -30.59
CA PHE A 137 -2.67 -6.46 -29.76
C PHE A 137 -4.02 -6.32 -30.49
N PRO A 138 -5.00 -7.22 -30.22
CA PRO A 138 -6.31 -7.12 -30.83
C PRO A 138 -7.04 -5.84 -30.42
N ILE A 139 -7.53 -5.12 -31.44
CA ILE A 139 -8.27 -3.87 -31.30
C ILE A 139 -9.70 -4.10 -31.73
N PHE A 140 -10.64 -3.65 -30.92
CA PHE A 140 -12.07 -3.79 -31.15
C PHE A 140 -12.76 -2.42 -31.12
N SER A 141 -13.77 -2.22 -31.96
CA SER A 141 -14.66 -1.05 -31.90
C SER A 141 -16.00 -1.44 -31.30
N SER A 142 -16.50 -0.65 -30.37
CA SER A 142 -17.77 -0.91 -29.67
C SER A 142 -18.59 0.36 -29.51
N GLN A 143 -19.88 0.27 -29.82
CA GLN A 143 -20.84 1.36 -29.57
C GLN A 143 -21.25 1.49 -28.09
N PHE A 144 -20.89 0.53 -27.25
CA PHE A 144 -21.20 0.54 -25.82
C PHE A 144 -20.13 1.24 -24.98
N LEU A 145 -19.05 1.69 -25.62
CA LEU A 145 -17.98 2.41 -24.96
C LEU A 145 -18.01 3.90 -25.28
N TYR A 146 -17.62 4.68 -24.32
CA TYR A 146 -17.52 6.15 -24.41
C TYR A 146 -16.07 6.64 -24.31
N VAL A 147 -15.21 5.80 -23.77
CA VAL A 147 -13.78 6.07 -23.55
C VAL A 147 -12.99 4.88 -24.06
N PRO A 148 -11.84 5.08 -24.69
CA PRO A 148 -10.90 4.01 -24.97
C PRO A 148 -10.64 3.21 -23.68
N THR A 149 -10.69 1.90 -23.77
CA THR A 149 -10.57 1.01 -22.61
C THR A 149 -9.64 -0.14 -22.91
N VAL A 150 -8.66 -0.36 -22.05
CA VAL A 150 -7.72 -1.48 -22.15
C VAL A 150 -7.99 -2.52 -21.07
N PHE A 151 -8.08 -3.77 -21.48
CA PHE A 151 -8.06 -4.92 -20.58
C PHE A 151 -6.64 -5.50 -20.56
N THR A 152 -5.80 -4.97 -19.68
CA THR A 152 -4.36 -5.31 -19.61
C THR A 152 -4.11 -6.80 -19.39
N THR A 153 -4.96 -7.47 -18.57
CA THR A 153 -4.87 -8.92 -18.31
C THR A 153 -5.26 -9.76 -19.53
N LYS A 154 -6.15 -9.25 -20.40
CA LYS A 154 -6.61 -9.90 -21.64
C LYS A 154 -5.85 -9.39 -22.88
N LYS A 155 -4.96 -8.41 -22.68
CA LYS A 155 -4.16 -7.77 -23.71
C LYS A 155 -5.01 -7.34 -24.92
N SER A 156 -6.15 -6.68 -24.67
CA SER A 156 -7.11 -6.27 -25.68
C SER A 156 -7.49 -4.81 -25.48
N ILE A 157 -7.63 -4.08 -26.60
CA ILE A 157 -7.97 -2.66 -26.62
C ILE A 157 -9.35 -2.51 -27.23
N PHE A 158 -10.22 -1.75 -26.58
CA PHE A 158 -11.54 -1.42 -27.06
C PHE A 158 -11.67 0.08 -27.26
N LEU A 159 -12.11 0.47 -28.43
CA LEU A 159 -12.33 1.85 -28.84
C LEU A 159 -13.82 2.15 -28.97
N PRO A 160 -14.29 3.33 -28.57
CA PRO A 160 -15.64 3.76 -28.91
C PRO A 160 -15.76 3.98 -30.42
N THR A 161 -16.99 3.96 -30.94
CA THR A 161 -17.30 4.27 -32.35
C THR A 161 -17.17 5.77 -32.69
N THR A 162 -16.66 6.56 -31.76
CA THR A 162 -16.40 7.99 -31.96
C THR A 162 -15.43 8.20 -33.11
N LEU A 163 -15.68 9.23 -33.92
CA LEU A 163 -14.76 9.60 -35.00
C LEU A 163 -13.49 10.25 -34.43
N TYR A 164 -12.40 9.52 -34.50
CA TYR A 164 -11.05 10.01 -34.20
C TYR A 164 -10.33 10.33 -35.49
N THR A 165 -9.51 11.36 -35.47
CA THR A 165 -8.54 11.58 -36.55
C THR A 165 -7.48 10.48 -36.53
N LYS A 166 -6.76 10.27 -37.63
CA LYS A 166 -5.67 9.28 -37.68
C LYS A 166 -4.60 9.54 -36.59
N SER A 167 -4.27 10.82 -36.36
CA SER A 167 -3.35 11.23 -35.30
C SER A 167 -3.85 10.84 -33.91
N GLU A 168 -5.10 11.22 -33.58
CA GLU A 168 -5.72 10.86 -32.29
C GLU A 168 -5.72 9.34 -32.10
N LEU A 169 -6.11 8.58 -33.11
CA LEU A 169 -6.18 7.13 -33.04
C LEU A 169 -4.82 6.50 -32.77
N ASN A 170 -3.77 6.92 -33.51
CA ASN A 170 -2.41 6.45 -33.30
C ASN A 170 -1.92 6.79 -31.88
N ASN A 171 -2.18 8.00 -31.40
CA ASN A 171 -1.77 8.42 -30.07
C ASN A 171 -2.53 7.69 -28.95
N ILE A 172 -3.85 7.44 -29.10
CA ILE A 172 -4.62 6.57 -28.20
C ILE A 172 -4.01 5.17 -28.16
N LEU A 173 -3.78 4.55 -29.31
CA LEU A 173 -3.26 3.19 -29.36
C LEU A 173 -1.87 3.08 -28.74
N ARG A 174 -0.96 4.01 -29.03
CA ARG A 174 0.37 4.04 -28.39
C ARG A 174 0.26 4.12 -26.88
N HIS A 175 -0.65 4.94 -26.37
CA HIS A 175 -0.90 5.09 -24.94
C HIS A 175 -1.43 3.78 -24.32
N GLU A 176 -2.49 3.19 -24.89
CA GLU A 176 -3.12 1.96 -24.38
C GLU A 176 -2.17 0.73 -24.50
N ILE A 177 -1.39 0.64 -25.56
CA ILE A 177 -0.36 -0.40 -25.74
C ILE A 177 0.70 -0.28 -24.65
N SER A 178 1.07 0.93 -24.26
CA SER A 178 2.06 1.14 -23.21
C SER A 178 1.59 0.55 -21.88
N HIS A 179 0.31 0.66 -21.51
CA HIS A 179 -0.25 0.03 -20.31
C HIS A 179 -0.15 -1.51 -20.33
N ILE A 180 -0.36 -2.12 -21.51
CA ILE A 180 -0.21 -3.58 -21.67
C ILE A 180 1.24 -4.00 -21.51
N GLN A 181 2.15 -3.32 -22.20
CA GLN A 181 3.59 -3.64 -22.22
C GLN A 181 4.25 -3.48 -20.84
N HIS A 182 3.75 -2.55 -20.02
CA HIS A 182 4.26 -2.30 -18.65
C HIS A 182 3.60 -3.11 -17.56
N HIS A 183 2.64 -3.96 -17.93
CA HIS A 183 1.92 -4.77 -16.96
C HIS A 183 1.23 -3.92 -15.88
N ASP A 184 0.70 -2.75 -16.25
CA ASP A 184 0.02 -1.85 -15.34
C ASP A 184 -1.14 -2.51 -14.59
N GLY A 185 -1.78 -3.51 -15.22
CA GLY A 185 -2.77 -4.36 -14.58
C GLY A 185 -2.22 -5.11 -13.36
N LEU A 186 -0.95 -5.57 -13.41
CA LEU A 186 -0.31 -6.23 -12.28
C LEU A 186 -0.02 -5.22 -11.14
N ILE A 187 0.43 -4.02 -11.48
CA ILE A 187 0.67 -2.96 -10.49
C ILE A 187 -0.66 -2.58 -9.80
N LYS A 188 -1.74 -2.43 -10.59
CA LYS A 188 -3.09 -2.18 -10.06
C LYS A 188 -3.59 -3.32 -9.16
N LEU A 189 -3.25 -4.58 -9.45
CA LEU A 189 -3.58 -5.73 -8.61
C LEU A 189 -2.80 -5.67 -7.29
N ILE A 190 -1.50 -5.41 -7.32
CA ILE A 190 -0.64 -5.31 -6.13
C ILE A 190 -1.13 -4.18 -5.20
N ILE A 191 -1.43 -3.01 -5.75
CA ILE A 191 -1.89 -1.89 -4.91
C ILE A 191 -3.29 -2.16 -4.32
N ASN A 192 -4.18 -2.83 -5.03
CA ASN A 192 -5.47 -3.24 -4.46
C ASN A 192 -5.30 -4.31 -3.37
N PHE A 193 -4.34 -5.22 -3.50
CA PHE A 193 -3.99 -6.16 -2.44
C PHE A 193 -3.50 -5.42 -1.18
N VAL A 194 -2.65 -4.40 -1.34
CA VAL A 194 -2.23 -3.53 -0.23
C VAL A 194 -3.42 -2.82 0.41
N VAL A 195 -4.37 -2.31 -0.40
CA VAL A 195 -5.61 -1.69 0.11
C VAL A 195 -6.45 -2.69 0.90
N ILE A 196 -6.52 -3.95 0.49
CA ILE A 196 -7.24 -5.00 1.23
C ILE A 196 -6.58 -5.25 2.59
N LEU A 197 -5.25 -5.35 2.66
CA LEU A 197 -4.52 -5.57 3.92
C LEU A 197 -4.66 -4.38 4.89
N TYR A 198 -4.61 -3.17 4.37
CA TYR A 198 -4.65 -1.92 5.12
C TYR A 198 -5.96 -1.14 4.93
N TRP A 199 -7.08 -1.86 4.81
CA TRP A 199 -8.40 -1.31 4.49
C TRP A 199 -8.85 -0.16 5.39
N TRP A 200 -8.38 -0.13 6.62
CA TRP A 200 -8.66 0.88 7.64
C TRP A 200 -7.77 2.13 7.54
N ASN A 201 -6.68 2.07 6.75
CA ASN A 201 -5.69 3.14 6.66
C ASN A 201 -5.99 4.10 5.50
N PRO A 202 -6.37 5.36 5.76
CA PRO A 202 -6.74 6.31 4.72
C PRO A 202 -5.56 6.67 3.78
N PHE A 203 -4.32 6.62 4.28
CA PHE A 203 -3.14 6.95 3.47
C PHE A 203 -2.95 5.98 2.30
N VAL A 204 -3.33 4.73 2.47
CA VAL A 204 -3.20 3.72 1.39
C VAL A 204 -4.16 4.01 0.23
N TYR A 205 -5.33 4.59 0.49
CA TYR A 205 -6.26 5.04 -0.57
C TYR A 205 -5.70 6.25 -1.33
N ILE A 206 -5.09 7.21 -0.61
CA ILE A 206 -4.38 8.33 -1.24
C ILE A 206 -3.26 7.77 -2.13
N PHE A 207 -2.47 6.82 -1.63
CA PHE A 207 -1.39 6.20 -2.36
C PHE A 207 -1.87 5.48 -3.62
N ARG A 208 -2.97 4.73 -3.54
CA ARG A 208 -3.59 4.09 -4.71
C ARG A 208 -3.91 5.09 -5.81
N ASN A 209 -4.53 6.23 -5.46
CA ASN A 209 -4.87 7.26 -6.44
C ASN A 209 -3.62 7.88 -7.08
N GLN A 210 -2.56 8.07 -6.28
CA GLN A 210 -1.28 8.57 -6.80
C GLN A 210 -0.56 7.56 -7.70
N ILE A 211 -0.67 6.26 -7.42
CA ILE A 211 -0.15 5.21 -8.32
C ILE A 211 -0.88 5.26 -9.67
N HIS A 212 -2.20 5.44 -9.69
CA HIS A 212 -2.93 5.59 -10.95
C HIS A 212 -2.41 6.78 -11.77
N LEU A 213 -2.23 7.95 -11.15
CA LEU A 213 -1.64 9.12 -11.81
C LEU A 213 -0.23 8.85 -12.33
N LEU A 214 0.61 8.18 -11.53
CA LEU A 214 1.97 7.83 -11.93
C LEU A 214 1.97 6.90 -13.17
N LEU A 215 1.07 5.91 -13.21
CA LEU A 215 0.95 4.99 -14.35
C LEU A 215 0.57 5.75 -15.64
N GLU A 216 -0.35 6.71 -15.55
CA GLU A 216 -0.70 7.58 -16.69
C GLU A 216 0.51 8.39 -17.17
N MET A 217 1.26 8.99 -16.24
CA MET A 217 2.49 9.73 -16.58
C MET A 217 3.57 8.83 -17.21
N CYS A 218 3.69 7.59 -16.74
CA CYS A 218 4.62 6.61 -17.32
C CYS A 218 4.18 6.17 -18.72
N ALA A 219 2.87 6.01 -18.95
CA ALA A 219 2.31 5.70 -20.26
C ALA A 219 2.56 6.83 -21.26
N ASP A 220 2.31 8.09 -20.86
CA ASP A 220 2.62 9.27 -21.69
C ASP A 220 4.11 9.34 -22.04
N TYR A 221 4.98 9.18 -21.05
CA TYR A 221 6.42 9.19 -21.28
C TYR A 221 6.85 8.17 -22.33
N LYS A 222 6.32 6.96 -22.26
CA LYS A 222 6.71 5.89 -23.20
C LYS A 222 6.12 6.08 -24.57
N SER A 223 4.89 6.58 -24.65
CA SER A 223 4.25 6.91 -25.91
C SER A 223 4.98 8.01 -26.67
N THR A 224 5.62 8.94 -25.95
CA THR A 224 6.23 10.14 -26.53
C THR A 224 7.77 10.18 -26.44
N LYS A 225 8.42 9.14 -25.92
CA LYS A 225 9.90 9.15 -25.67
C LYS A 225 10.75 9.45 -26.90
N ASN A 226 10.29 9.05 -28.09
CA ASN A 226 10.98 9.22 -29.36
C ASN A 226 10.46 10.42 -30.17
N PHE A 227 9.45 11.14 -29.66
CA PHE A 227 8.84 12.27 -30.36
C PHE A 227 9.76 13.48 -30.35
N ASN A 228 9.77 14.21 -31.46
CA ASN A 228 10.31 15.56 -31.52
C ASN A 228 9.35 16.56 -30.82
N GLU A 229 9.69 17.83 -30.79
CA GLU A 229 8.90 18.86 -30.11
C GLU A 229 7.51 19.06 -30.75
N GLU A 230 7.45 19.03 -32.09
CA GLU A 230 6.20 19.19 -32.82
C GLU A 230 5.24 18.00 -32.60
N GLU A 231 5.76 16.77 -32.68
CA GLU A 231 5.00 15.55 -32.40
C GLU A 231 4.51 15.53 -30.94
N ASN A 232 5.33 15.96 -29.99
CA ASN A 232 4.94 16.06 -28.60
C ASN A 232 3.81 17.09 -28.38
N ASN A 233 3.90 18.24 -29.03
CA ASN A 233 2.85 19.25 -29.00
C ASN A 233 1.57 18.74 -29.68
N GLN A 234 1.68 17.95 -30.74
CA GLN A 234 0.52 17.32 -31.35
C GLN A 234 -0.12 16.29 -30.42
N TYR A 235 0.67 15.46 -29.75
CA TYR A 235 0.17 14.52 -28.74
C TYR A 235 -0.62 15.21 -27.63
N ILE A 236 -0.14 16.35 -27.12
CA ILE A 236 -0.84 17.14 -26.11
C ILE A 236 -2.17 17.67 -26.65
N ARG A 237 -2.18 18.19 -27.89
CA ARG A 237 -3.44 18.64 -28.52
C ARG A 237 -4.46 17.52 -28.69
N ASP A 238 -3.98 16.34 -29.09
CA ASP A 238 -4.82 15.15 -29.27
C ASP A 238 -5.40 14.67 -27.94
N LEU A 239 -4.61 14.64 -26.85
CA LEU A 239 -5.10 14.33 -25.51
C LEU A 239 -6.23 15.27 -25.07
N ILE A 240 -6.07 16.59 -25.29
CA ILE A 240 -7.08 17.59 -24.96
C ILE A 240 -8.35 17.36 -25.80
N SER A 241 -8.18 17.09 -27.10
CA SER A 241 -9.29 16.82 -28.01
C SER A 241 -10.09 15.57 -27.60
N ILE A 242 -9.39 14.48 -27.30
CA ILE A 242 -9.97 13.22 -26.85
C ILE A 242 -10.75 13.42 -25.54
N GLN A 243 -10.16 14.13 -24.57
CA GLN A 243 -10.84 14.43 -23.30
C GLN A 243 -12.10 15.28 -23.51
N LYS A 244 -12.06 16.28 -24.40
CA LYS A 244 -13.25 17.06 -24.74
C LYS A 244 -14.36 16.19 -25.34
N LYS A 245 -14.03 15.31 -26.28
CA LYS A 245 -14.99 14.36 -26.89
C LYS A 245 -15.62 13.47 -25.83
N THR A 246 -14.81 12.93 -24.93
CA THR A 246 -15.27 12.09 -23.81
C THR A 246 -16.19 12.86 -22.86
N THR A 247 -15.82 14.07 -22.49
CA THR A 247 -16.62 14.92 -21.56
C THR A 247 -17.97 15.29 -22.16
N ILE A 248 -18.02 15.71 -23.43
CA ILE A 248 -19.27 16.04 -24.13
C ILE A 248 -20.19 14.80 -24.16
N TYR A 249 -19.63 13.64 -24.49
CA TYR A 249 -20.43 12.41 -24.58
C TYR A 249 -21.02 12.01 -23.22
N ASN A 250 -20.25 12.11 -22.14
CA ASN A 250 -20.69 11.84 -20.78
C ASN A 250 -21.80 12.81 -20.32
N GLN A 251 -21.72 14.07 -20.69
CA GLN A 251 -22.75 15.07 -20.37
C GLN A 251 -24.07 14.80 -21.11
N VAL A 252 -24.02 14.43 -22.37
CA VAL A 252 -25.21 14.11 -23.18
C VAL A 252 -25.94 12.90 -22.63
N ASN A 253 -25.23 11.89 -22.14
CA ASN A 253 -25.83 10.64 -21.70
C ASN A 253 -26.18 10.58 -20.19
N LYS A 254 -26.04 11.65 -19.43
CA LYS A 254 -26.38 11.77 -17.98
C LYS A 254 -25.76 10.68 -17.08
N TYR A 255 -24.68 10.02 -17.49
CA TYR A 255 -24.11 8.88 -16.79
C TYR A 255 -22.91 9.20 -15.90
N SER A 256 -22.56 10.47 -15.69
CA SER A 256 -21.40 10.81 -14.85
C SER A 256 -21.75 11.67 -13.66
N ASN A 257 -21.34 11.21 -12.48
CA ASN A 257 -21.24 12.04 -11.30
C ASN A 257 -20.23 13.18 -11.57
N SER A 258 -20.59 14.42 -11.24
CA SER A 258 -19.73 15.60 -11.40
C SER A 258 -18.31 15.41 -10.82
N ASN A 259 -18.19 14.64 -9.75
CA ASN A 259 -16.91 14.34 -9.08
C ASN A 259 -15.93 13.55 -9.96
N ILE A 260 -16.43 12.61 -10.79
CA ILE A 260 -15.58 11.81 -11.70
C ILE A 260 -15.02 12.68 -12.82
N ILE A 261 -15.81 13.64 -13.33
CA ILE A 261 -15.37 14.58 -14.38
C ILE A 261 -14.30 15.50 -13.83
N ASP A 262 -14.47 16.05 -12.64
CA ASP A 262 -13.50 16.94 -11.98
C ASP A 262 -12.17 16.23 -11.70
N GLU A 263 -12.20 14.97 -11.25
CA GLU A 263 -11.00 14.19 -11.01
C GLU A 263 -10.24 13.89 -12.32
N SER A 264 -10.95 13.55 -13.39
CA SER A 264 -10.34 13.27 -14.69
C SER A 264 -9.69 14.51 -15.31
N ILE A 265 -10.26 15.71 -15.12
CA ILE A 265 -9.69 16.97 -15.59
C ILE A 265 -8.41 17.30 -14.82
N LYS A 266 -8.39 17.13 -13.50
CA LYS A 266 -7.17 17.35 -12.70
C LYS A 266 -6.03 16.42 -13.10
N VAL A 267 -6.33 15.12 -13.31
CA VAL A 267 -5.34 14.17 -13.79
C VAL A 267 -4.77 14.60 -15.14
N LEU A 268 -5.63 15.01 -16.08
CA LEU A 268 -5.19 15.51 -17.37
C LEU A 268 -4.32 16.77 -17.25
N GLU A 269 -4.68 17.71 -16.39
CA GLU A 269 -3.90 18.93 -16.13
C GLU A 269 -2.48 18.56 -15.64
N TYR A 270 -2.33 17.63 -14.71
CA TYR A 270 -1.02 17.16 -14.23
C TYR A 270 -0.20 16.53 -15.37
N ARG A 271 -0.80 15.65 -16.16
CA ARG A 271 -0.16 15.02 -17.32
C ARG A 271 0.37 16.03 -18.31
N ILE A 272 -0.48 16.99 -18.72
CA ILE A 272 -0.11 18.04 -19.68
C ILE A 272 1.01 18.93 -19.14
N ASN A 273 0.88 19.43 -17.91
CA ASN A 273 1.89 20.28 -17.29
C ASN A 273 3.24 19.58 -17.21
N TYR A 274 3.23 18.29 -16.87
CA TYR A 274 4.45 17.48 -16.79
C TYR A 274 5.11 17.29 -18.17
N MET A 275 4.31 17.11 -19.23
CA MET A 275 4.80 16.98 -20.62
C MET A 275 5.36 18.29 -21.17
N ILE A 276 4.68 19.42 -20.93
CA ILE A 276 5.14 20.77 -21.38
C ILE A 276 6.53 21.08 -20.84
N GLU A 277 6.80 20.76 -19.59
CA GLU A 277 8.09 21.00 -18.96
C GLU A 277 9.21 20.11 -19.50
N ASN A 278 8.91 19.11 -20.34
CA ASN A 278 9.87 18.19 -20.98
C ASN A 278 10.83 17.46 -20.00
N LYS A 279 10.52 17.48 -18.70
CA LYS A 279 11.41 16.95 -17.66
C LYS A 279 11.40 15.43 -17.58
N TYR A 280 10.35 14.81 -18.05
CA TYR A 280 10.26 13.35 -18.13
C TYR A 280 11.31 12.70 -19.06
N LYS A 281 11.87 13.46 -20.01
CA LYS A 281 12.92 12.98 -20.94
C LYS A 281 14.31 12.89 -20.30
N LYS A 282 14.57 13.60 -19.20
CA LYS A 282 15.87 13.58 -18.52
C LYS A 282 15.89 12.44 -17.49
N LYS A 283 16.98 11.70 -17.36
CA LYS A 283 17.14 10.63 -16.35
C LYS A 283 17.54 11.20 -15.01
N THR A 284 17.03 10.64 -13.92
CA THR A 284 17.45 11.00 -12.56
C THR A 284 18.91 10.59 -12.31
N ASN A 285 19.62 11.34 -11.47
CA ASN A 285 20.99 10.99 -11.12
C ASN A 285 21.02 9.59 -10.47
N LYS A 286 21.90 8.72 -10.96
CA LYS A 286 22.04 7.34 -10.45
C LYS A 286 22.37 7.30 -8.98
N LEU A 287 23.14 8.27 -8.47
CA LEU A 287 23.46 8.36 -7.04
C LEU A 287 22.19 8.63 -6.20
N LEU A 288 21.34 9.54 -6.65
CA LEU A 288 20.06 9.83 -5.97
C LEU A 288 19.13 8.60 -5.96
N LEU A 289 19.07 7.84 -7.05
CA LEU A 289 18.30 6.59 -7.11
C LEU A 289 18.90 5.54 -6.15
N ALA A 290 20.21 5.43 -6.11
CA ALA A 290 20.89 4.49 -5.20
C ALA A 290 20.65 4.85 -3.72
N THR A 291 20.73 6.14 -3.36
CA THR A 291 20.40 6.58 -1.98
C THR A 291 18.93 6.31 -1.64
N LEU A 292 18.02 6.50 -2.59
CA LEU A 292 16.60 6.20 -2.38
C LEU A 292 16.37 4.68 -2.15
N ILE A 293 17.05 3.81 -2.91
CA ILE A 293 16.96 2.35 -2.74
C ILE A 293 17.52 1.91 -1.39
N LEU A 294 18.56 2.56 -0.88
CA LEU A 294 19.12 2.26 0.44
C LEU A 294 18.27 2.76 1.61
N PHE A 295 17.40 3.73 1.37
CA PHE A 295 16.61 4.37 2.41
C PHE A 295 15.72 3.42 3.24
N PRO A 296 15.02 2.40 2.65
CA PRO A 296 14.26 1.43 3.45
C PRO A 296 15.13 0.59 4.39
N PHE A 297 16.36 0.28 3.99
CA PHE A 297 17.29 -0.45 4.85
C PHE A 297 17.72 0.38 6.05
N LEU A 298 17.95 1.69 5.84
CA LEU A 298 18.27 2.63 6.94
C LEU A 298 17.09 2.76 7.90
N THR A 299 15.86 2.86 7.39
CA THR A 299 14.67 3.01 8.24
C THR A 299 14.27 1.72 8.95
N ASN A 300 14.72 0.56 8.46
CA ASN A 300 14.58 -0.73 9.12
C ASN A 300 15.71 -1.03 10.12
N SER A 301 16.73 -0.18 10.17
CA SER A 301 17.84 -0.36 11.11
C SER A 301 17.47 0.01 12.55
N ILE A 302 16.38 0.75 12.75
CA ILE A 302 15.97 1.26 14.05
C ILE A 302 14.49 0.91 14.27
N ILE A 303 14.20 0.36 15.46
CA ILE A 303 12.85 0.11 15.93
C ILE A 303 12.65 0.74 17.30
N LEU A 304 11.46 1.27 17.55
CA LEU A 304 11.10 1.81 18.86
C LEU A 304 10.42 0.70 19.66
N GLU A 305 10.95 0.42 20.86
CA GLU A 305 10.40 -0.59 21.75
C GLU A 305 9.91 0.02 23.07
N PRO A 306 8.91 -0.61 23.71
CA PRO A 306 8.53 -0.23 25.07
C PRO A 306 9.71 -0.52 26.01
N SER A 307 9.86 0.31 27.02
CA SER A 307 10.85 0.12 28.07
C SER A 307 10.16 0.27 29.41
N PHE A 308 10.06 -0.82 30.12
CA PHE A 308 9.59 -0.82 31.49
C PHE A 308 10.81 -0.86 32.42
N PRO A 309 10.82 -0.09 33.49
CA PRO A 309 11.89 -0.20 34.49
C PRO A 309 11.92 -1.64 35.00
N ALA A 310 13.12 -2.17 35.15
CA ALA A 310 13.28 -3.42 35.87
C ALA A 310 12.60 -3.29 37.24
N PRO A 311 11.96 -4.33 37.75
CA PRO A 311 11.50 -4.32 39.14
C PRO A 311 12.64 -3.84 40.02
N ASP A 312 12.35 -2.94 40.99
CA ASP A 312 13.33 -2.53 41.93
C ASP A 312 14.01 -3.75 42.55
N GLU A 313 15.33 -3.72 42.73
CA GLU A 313 16.06 -4.85 43.35
C GLU A 313 15.44 -5.27 44.68
N HIS A 314 14.68 -4.39 45.34
CA HIS A 314 13.91 -4.66 46.55
C HIS A 314 12.61 -5.49 46.32
N GLU A 315 12.12 -5.58 45.05
CA GLU A 315 11.00 -6.43 44.71
C GLU A 315 11.44 -7.82 44.21
N LEU A 316 12.73 -7.98 43.87
CA LEU A 316 13.30 -9.28 43.55
C LEU A 316 13.70 -9.98 44.84
N LEU A 317 13.03 -11.11 45.12
CA LEU A 317 13.39 -11.96 46.24
C LEU A 317 14.85 -12.45 46.06
N SER A 318 15.75 -12.05 46.95
CA SER A 318 17.11 -12.55 46.96
C SER A 318 17.15 -14.03 47.39
N GLU A 319 18.24 -14.75 47.08
CA GLU A 319 18.39 -16.14 47.60
C GLU A 319 18.32 -16.22 49.13
N LYS A 320 18.72 -15.11 49.83
CA LYS A 320 18.56 -15.02 51.29
C LYS A 320 17.12 -14.86 51.72
N ASP A 321 16.33 -14.11 50.97
CA ASP A 321 14.90 -13.94 51.22
C ASP A 321 14.16 -15.22 50.99
N LEU A 322 14.50 -15.97 49.94
CA LEU A 322 13.94 -17.31 49.64
C LEU A 322 14.18 -18.27 50.79
N LYS A 323 15.38 -18.28 51.38
CA LYS A 323 15.72 -19.15 52.52
C LYS A 323 15.01 -18.78 53.81
N ASN A 324 14.57 -17.54 53.99
CA ASN A 324 13.82 -17.06 55.14
C ASN A 324 12.28 -17.19 54.95
N GLY A 325 11.88 -17.75 53.81
CA GLY A 325 10.46 -18.00 53.50
C GLY A 325 9.93 -19.34 54.04
N TYR A 326 8.62 -19.52 53.99
CA TYR A 326 7.97 -20.78 54.27
C TYR A 326 6.84 -21.03 53.26
N ILE A 327 6.47 -22.28 53.03
CA ILE A 327 5.41 -22.67 52.12
C ILE A 327 4.23 -23.15 52.96
N THR A 328 3.02 -22.68 52.70
CA THR A 328 1.79 -23.20 53.31
C THR A 328 1.03 -24.07 52.30
N VAL A 329 0.49 -25.16 52.79
CA VAL A 329 -0.44 -26.02 52.03
C VAL A 329 -1.85 -25.50 52.27
N ASN A 330 -2.53 -25.03 51.23
CA ASN A 330 -3.90 -24.54 51.33
C ASN A 330 -4.90 -25.72 51.35
N LYS A 331 -6.12 -25.47 51.88
CA LYS A 331 -7.20 -26.47 51.91
C LYS A 331 -7.65 -27.00 50.55
N ASP A 332 -7.38 -26.22 49.49
CA ASP A 332 -7.64 -26.61 48.09
C ASP A 332 -6.52 -27.41 47.42
N GLY A 333 -5.44 -27.71 48.16
CA GLY A 333 -4.29 -28.45 47.67
C GLY A 333 -3.27 -27.62 46.90
N THR A 334 -3.44 -26.31 46.84
CA THR A 334 -2.45 -25.38 46.27
C THR A 334 -1.38 -25.02 47.32
N TYR A 335 -0.21 -24.58 46.85
CA TYR A 335 0.89 -24.16 47.70
C TYR A 335 1.08 -22.69 47.62
N THR A 336 1.19 -22.00 48.77
CA THR A 336 1.49 -20.54 48.82
C THR A 336 2.86 -20.35 49.48
N PHE A 337 3.73 -19.68 48.79
CA PHE A 337 5.04 -19.24 49.30
C PHE A 337 4.93 -17.91 50.00
N HIS A 338 5.50 -17.81 51.17
CA HIS A 338 5.50 -16.59 52.01
C HIS A 338 6.91 -16.15 52.30
N VAL A 339 7.22 -14.88 51.99
CA VAL A 339 8.50 -14.21 52.37
C VAL A 339 8.20 -12.76 52.76
N GLY A 340 8.40 -12.44 54.04
CA GLY A 340 8.05 -11.13 54.54
C GLY A 340 6.59 -10.76 54.28
N LYS A 341 6.35 -9.73 53.47
CA LYS A 341 5.00 -9.33 53.01
C LYS A 341 4.55 -9.97 51.71
N PHE A 342 5.46 -10.64 51.00
CA PHE A 342 5.18 -11.26 49.73
C PHE A 342 4.47 -12.62 49.91
N LYS A 343 3.43 -12.84 49.11
CA LYS A 343 2.71 -14.12 49.02
C LYS A 343 2.54 -14.48 47.53
N GLY A 344 2.99 -15.66 47.13
CA GLY A 344 2.87 -16.14 45.77
C GLY A 344 2.41 -17.60 45.72
N ILE A 345 1.53 -17.92 44.78
CA ILE A 345 1.09 -19.29 44.56
C ILE A 345 2.18 -20.02 43.77
N ILE A 346 2.59 -21.22 44.23
CA ILE A 346 3.56 -22.05 43.55
C ILE A 346 2.92 -23.37 43.11
N ASN A 347 3.25 -23.81 41.91
CA ASN A 347 2.71 -25.05 41.35
C ASN A 347 3.48 -26.28 41.76
N ASN A 348 4.77 -26.14 42.11
CA ASN A 348 5.63 -27.27 42.47
C ASN A 348 6.58 -26.89 43.62
N PRO A 349 6.22 -27.24 44.88
CA PRO A 349 7.05 -26.94 46.08
C PRO A 349 8.34 -27.74 46.12
N LYS A 350 8.48 -28.82 45.32
CA LYS A 350 9.69 -29.66 45.24
C LYS A 350 10.64 -29.23 44.11
N SER A 351 10.41 -28.09 43.46
CA SER A 351 11.35 -27.58 42.46
C SER A 351 12.70 -27.23 43.11
N LYS A 352 13.76 -27.19 42.28
CA LYS A 352 15.14 -26.99 42.73
C LYS A 352 15.32 -25.70 43.54
N GLU A 353 14.45 -24.71 43.26
CA GLU A 353 14.45 -23.35 43.86
C GLU A 353 13.83 -23.35 45.27
N PHE A 354 12.90 -24.25 45.58
CA PHE A 354 12.14 -24.30 46.84
C PHE A 354 12.51 -25.52 47.72
N LYS A 355 13.55 -26.29 47.32
CA LYS A 355 13.88 -27.57 47.94
C LYS A 355 14.25 -27.46 49.43
N ASP A 356 14.85 -26.32 49.83
CA ASP A 356 15.32 -26.10 51.20
C ASP A 356 14.39 -25.24 52.05
N ILE A 357 13.17 -24.95 51.56
CA ILE A 357 12.21 -24.08 52.23
C ILE A 357 11.24 -24.95 53.05
N PRO A 358 10.98 -24.62 54.33
CA PRO A 358 10.08 -25.36 55.19
C PRO A 358 8.64 -25.28 54.68
N ILE A 359 7.98 -26.45 54.61
CA ILE A 359 6.55 -26.57 54.28
C ILE A 359 5.77 -26.69 55.60
N ILE A 360 4.83 -25.76 55.83
CA ILE A 360 3.98 -25.74 57.04
C ILE A 360 2.54 -26.02 56.63
N GLU A 361 1.84 -26.87 57.37
CA GLU A 361 0.41 -27.03 57.15
C GLU A 361 -0.32 -25.74 57.49
N GLY A 362 -1.09 -25.23 56.55
CA GLY A 362 -1.93 -24.05 56.76
C GLY A 362 -3.16 -24.41 57.61
N GLU A 363 -3.55 -23.52 58.50
CA GLU A 363 -4.76 -23.65 59.33
C GLU A 363 -6.07 -23.71 58.49
#